data_b6dff1b6758fd73b15bbaf1ec70c690a
#
_entry.id   b6dff1b6758fd73b15bbaf1ec70c690a
#
_cell.length_a   1.000
_cell.length_b   1.000
_cell.length_c   1.000
_cell.angle_alpha   90.00
_cell.angle_beta   90.00
_cell.angle_gamma   90.00
#
_symmetry.space_group_name_H-M   'P 1'
#
loop_
_entity.id
_entity.type
_entity.pdbx_description
1 polymer ?
#
loop_
_entity_poly.entity_id
_entity_poly.type
_entity_poly.pdbx_seq_one_letter_code
_entity_poly.pdbx_strand_id
1 'polypeptide(L)'
;MAQWASAFTESALGVSKMAGDLAGPCLFAAFMGLSRLLYGKMSARLNLGRTMLYSGILCSLCYFAASLSPLPVMGLAGCALCGFAVGIMWPGTLSLASQKCPLGGTAMFAFLALAGDLGGTLSPTLVGYVSDMADGDLKAGLFAASAFPLLLILSLLLIERKRTMQA
;
A
#
# COMPACT_ATOMS: atom_id res chain seq x y z
N MET A 1 4.33 5.43 -0.81
CA MET A 1 4.43 5.37 -2.29
C MET A 1 3.73 6.55 -2.96
N ALA A 2 2.40 6.71 -2.87
CA ALA A 2 1.68 7.77 -3.59
C ALA A 2 2.23 9.19 -3.39
N GLN A 3 2.55 9.59 -2.17
CA GLN A 3 3.07 10.92 -1.85
C GLN A 3 4.48 11.18 -2.39
N TRP A 4 5.26 10.14 -2.60
CA TRP A 4 6.62 10.22 -3.13
C TRP A 4 6.72 9.88 -4.62
N ALA A 5 5.59 9.48 -5.25
CA ALA A 5 5.56 9.04 -6.65
C ALA A 5 6.01 10.14 -7.62
N SER A 6 5.63 11.40 -7.36
CA SER A 6 6.04 12.55 -8.16
C SER A 6 7.56 12.77 -8.09
N ALA A 7 8.09 12.94 -6.86
CA ALA A 7 9.53 13.15 -6.65
C ALA A 7 10.36 11.99 -7.17
N PHE A 8 9.89 10.76 -7.00
CA PHE A 8 10.54 9.57 -7.54
C PHE A 8 10.56 9.56 -9.07
N THR A 9 9.44 9.91 -9.71
CA THR A 9 9.32 9.94 -11.17
C THR A 9 10.22 11.03 -11.76
N GLU A 10 10.25 12.22 -11.14
CA GLU A 10 11.10 13.33 -11.54
C GLU A 10 12.59 12.95 -11.43
N SER A 11 13.02 12.41 -10.29
CA SER A 11 14.41 12.05 -10.06
C SER A 11 14.87 10.86 -10.92
N ALA A 12 13.97 9.90 -11.18
CA ALA A 12 14.31 8.67 -11.87
C ALA A 12 14.25 8.78 -13.40
N LEU A 13 13.31 9.58 -13.94
CA LEU A 13 13.12 9.72 -15.39
C LEU A 13 13.73 11.00 -15.96
N GLY A 14 14.18 11.93 -15.11
CA GLY A 14 14.71 13.22 -15.56
C GLY A 14 13.66 14.07 -16.30
N VAL A 15 12.37 13.80 -16.07
CA VAL A 15 11.26 14.55 -16.67
C VAL A 15 10.99 15.84 -15.91
N SER A 16 10.28 16.79 -16.54
CA SER A 16 9.88 18.00 -15.85
C SER A 16 8.97 17.68 -14.64
N LYS A 17 9.04 18.50 -13.60
CA LYS A 17 8.21 18.37 -12.39
C LYS A 17 6.73 18.15 -12.71
N MET A 18 6.20 18.92 -13.66
CA MET A 18 4.82 18.82 -14.12
C MET A 18 4.48 17.43 -14.70
N ALA A 19 5.40 16.82 -15.47
CA ALA A 19 5.21 15.47 -16.00
C ALA A 19 5.33 14.42 -14.89
N GLY A 20 6.22 14.60 -13.92
CA GLY A 20 6.36 13.75 -12.74
C GLY A 20 5.12 13.76 -11.85
N ASP A 21 4.57 14.97 -11.58
CA ASP A 21 3.35 15.15 -10.80
C ASP A 21 2.12 14.50 -11.44
N LEU A 22 2.04 14.52 -12.78
CA LEU A 22 0.96 13.89 -13.53
C LEU A 22 1.15 12.37 -13.64
N ALA A 23 2.33 11.90 -14.06
CA ALA A 23 2.53 10.48 -14.35
C ALA A 23 2.51 9.60 -13.10
N GLY A 24 3.25 9.95 -12.05
CA GLY A 24 3.36 9.14 -10.84
C GLY A 24 2.03 9.01 -10.08
N PRO A 25 1.49 10.10 -9.53
CA PRO A 25 0.25 10.05 -8.73
C PRO A 25 -0.99 9.67 -9.54
N CYS A 26 -1.11 10.10 -10.82
CA CYS A 26 -2.26 9.76 -11.64
C CYS A 26 -2.32 8.28 -11.99
N LEU A 27 -1.19 7.67 -12.37
CA LEU A 27 -1.13 6.22 -12.61
C LEU A 27 -1.45 5.44 -11.35
N PHE A 28 -0.88 5.82 -10.21
CA PHE A 28 -1.20 5.22 -8.92
C PHE A 28 -2.71 5.27 -8.63
N ALA A 29 -3.32 6.46 -8.77
CA ALA A 29 -4.75 6.65 -8.50
C ALA A 29 -5.65 5.89 -9.48
N ALA A 30 -5.30 5.88 -10.77
CA ALA A 30 -6.05 5.16 -11.80
C ALA A 30 -6.05 3.64 -11.54
N PHE A 31 -4.89 3.06 -11.23
CA PHE A 31 -4.78 1.64 -10.90
C PHE A 31 -5.47 1.30 -9.56
N MET A 32 -5.42 2.19 -8.58
CA MET A 32 -6.17 2.05 -7.33
C MET A 32 -7.69 2.05 -7.59
N GLY A 33 -8.19 2.94 -8.43
CA GLY A 33 -9.59 2.98 -8.85
C GLY A 33 -10.00 1.70 -9.58
N LEU A 34 -9.18 1.25 -10.53
CA LEU A 34 -9.40 0.01 -11.27
C LEU A 34 -9.49 -1.20 -10.34
N SER A 35 -8.58 -1.31 -9.38
CA SER A 35 -8.59 -2.37 -8.35
C SER A 35 -9.90 -2.40 -7.57
N ARG A 36 -10.39 -1.23 -7.14
CA ARG A 36 -11.68 -1.11 -6.42
C ARG A 36 -12.87 -1.53 -7.26
N LEU A 37 -12.90 -1.15 -8.54
CA LEU A 37 -13.95 -1.54 -9.48
C LEU A 37 -13.96 -3.06 -9.70
N LEU A 38 -12.80 -3.67 -9.94
CA LEU A 38 -12.66 -5.12 -10.13
C LEU A 38 -13.08 -5.87 -8.88
N TYR A 39 -12.59 -5.43 -7.71
CA TYR A 39 -12.98 -6.03 -6.45
C TYR A 39 -14.48 -5.92 -6.19
N GLY A 40 -15.09 -4.74 -6.43
CA GLY A 40 -16.53 -4.55 -6.27
C GLY A 40 -17.35 -5.54 -7.10
N LYS A 41 -16.95 -5.80 -8.36
CA LYS A 41 -17.59 -6.77 -9.24
C LYS A 41 -17.39 -8.23 -8.80
N MET A 42 -16.24 -8.54 -8.21
CA MET A 42 -15.84 -9.92 -7.89
C MET A 42 -15.99 -10.27 -6.42
N SER A 43 -16.37 -9.33 -5.57
CA SER A 43 -16.40 -9.48 -4.10
C SER A 43 -17.17 -10.70 -3.60
N ALA A 44 -18.28 -11.04 -4.26
CA ALA A 44 -19.09 -12.22 -3.91
C ALA A 44 -18.37 -13.57 -4.13
N ARG A 45 -17.32 -13.60 -4.97
CA ARG A 45 -16.57 -14.82 -5.32
C ARG A 45 -15.19 -14.88 -4.66
N LEU A 46 -14.71 -13.77 -4.10
CA LEU A 46 -13.36 -13.66 -3.56
C LEU A 46 -13.35 -13.88 -2.06
N ASN A 47 -12.39 -14.66 -1.59
CA ASN A 47 -12.09 -14.73 -0.16
C ASN A 47 -11.33 -13.48 0.25
N LEU A 48 -11.97 -12.60 1.02
CA LEU A 48 -11.45 -11.29 1.39
C LEU A 48 -10.06 -11.37 2.04
N GLY A 49 -9.85 -12.26 3.01
CA GLY A 49 -8.57 -12.41 3.70
C GLY A 49 -7.43 -12.80 2.74
N ARG A 50 -7.68 -13.77 1.87
CA ARG A 50 -6.69 -14.20 0.86
C ARG A 50 -6.41 -13.10 -0.16
N THR A 51 -7.43 -12.38 -0.60
CA THR A 51 -7.24 -11.26 -1.54
C THR A 51 -6.40 -10.15 -0.93
N MET A 52 -6.64 -9.81 0.33
CA MET A 52 -5.82 -8.84 1.07
C MET A 52 -4.38 -9.34 1.25
N LEU A 53 -4.18 -10.63 1.51
CA LEU A 53 -2.84 -11.22 1.61
C LEU A 53 -2.07 -11.11 0.29
N TYR A 54 -2.68 -11.48 -0.84
CA TYR A 54 -2.06 -11.33 -2.16
C TYR A 54 -1.78 -9.88 -2.52
N SER A 55 -2.68 -8.96 -2.17
CA SER A 55 -2.46 -7.52 -2.33
C SER A 55 -1.29 -7.02 -1.48
N GLY A 56 -1.15 -7.51 -0.24
CA GLY A 56 0.00 -7.20 0.62
C GLY A 56 1.33 -7.69 0.03
N ILE A 57 1.35 -8.93 -0.49
CA ILE A 57 2.53 -9.50 -1.16
C ILE A 57 2.88 -8.68 -2.41
N LEU A 58 1.90 -8.38 -3.26
CA LEU A 58 2.10 -7.56 -4.46
C LEU A 58 2.63 -6.17 -4.09
N CYS A 59 2.07 -5.54 -3.06
CA CYS A 59 2.54 -4.25 -2.55
C CYS A 59 4.00 -4.31 -2.11
N SER A 60 4.40 -5.33 -1.35
CA SER A 60 5.78 -5.53 -0.91
C SER A 60 6.73 -5.70 -2.10
N LEU A 61 6.34 -6.51 -3.10
CA LEU A 61 7.11 -6.68 -4.33
C LEU A 61 7.28 -5.35 -5.09
N CYS A 62 6.24 -4.52 -5.16
CA CYS A 62 6.31 -3.20 -5.78
C CYS A 62 7.29 -2.27 -5.06
N TYR A 63 7.29 -2.29 -3.71
CA TYR A 63 8.25 -1.50 -2.92
C TYR A 63 9.69 -1.97 -3.16
N PHE A 64 9.95 -3.28 -3.17
CA PHE A 64 11.27 -3.83 -3.48
C PHE A 64 11.69 -3.54 -4.94
N ALA A 65 10.78 -3.69 -5.89
CA ALA A 65 11.07 -3.36 -7.29
C ALA A 65 11.44 -1.89 -7.47
N ALA A 66 10.72 -0.98 -6.81
CA ALA A 66 10.98 0.45 -6.88
C ALA A 66 12.29 0.84 -6.17
N SER A 67 12.62 0.20 -5.03
CA SER A 67 13.82 0.54 -4.24
C SER A 67 15.10 -0.07 -4.78
N LEU A 68 15.05 -1.30 -5.34
CA LEU A 68 16.25 -2.04 -5.75
C LEU A 68 16.56 -1.91 -7.25
N SER A 69 15.57 -1.54 -8.07
CA SER A 69 15.80 -1.45 -9.51
C SER A 69 16.63 -0.22 -9.89
N PRO A 70 17.62 -0.37 -10.76
CA PRO A 70 18.33 0.76 -11.35
C PRO A 70 17.52 1.43 -12.47
N LEU A 71 16.47 0.77 -13.00
CA LEU A 71 15.70 1.24 -14.14
C LEU A 71 14.54 2.14 -13.68
N PRO A 72 14.48 3.41 -14.12
CA PRO A 72 13.42 4.35 -13.77
C PRO A 72 12.02 3.85 -14.12
N VAL A 73 11.88 3.19 -15.28
CA VAL A 73 10.61 2.65 -15.77
C VAL A 73 10.05 1.58 -14.83
N MET A 74 10.91 0.73 -14.25
CA MET A 74 10.47 -0.27 -13.27
C MET A 74 9.96 0.38 -11.98
N GLY A 75 10.56 1.48 -11.56
CA GLY A 75 10.08 2.27 -10.43
C GLY A 75 8.68 2.84 -10.69
N LEU A 76 8.44 3.42 -11.86
CA LEU A 76 7.13 3.95 -12.25
C LEU A 76 6.08 2.83 -12.36
N ALA A 77 6.43 1.70 -12.99
CA ALA A 77 5.55 0.54 -13.04
C ALA A 77 5.25 -0.01 -11.64
N GLY A 78 6.26 -0.05 -10.76
CA GLY A 78 6.09 -0.41 -9.35
C GLY A 78 5.13 0.52 -8.61
N CYS A 79 5.20 1.84 -8.85
CA CYS A 79 4.25 2.81 -8.30
C CYS A 79 2.82 2.57 -8.79
N ALA A 80 2.62 2.35 -10.09
CA ALA A 80 1.30 2.06 -10.65
C ALA A 80 0.69 0.76 -10.09
N LEU A 81 1.47 -0.33 -10.10
CA LEU A 81 1.03 -1.62 -9.56
C LEU A 81 0.83 -1.57 -8.04
N CYS A 82 1.61 -0.77 -7.32
CA CYS A 82 1.38 -0.51 -5.89
C CYS A 82 0.00 0.14 -5.69
N GLY A 83 -0.41 1.10 -6.54
CA GLY A 83 -1.77 1.66 -6.54
C GLY A 83 -2.83 0.57 -6.65
N PHE A 84 -2.68 -0.37 -7.58
CA PHE A 84 -3.58 -1.51 -7.72
C PHE A 84 -3.62 -2.37 -6.45
N ALA A 85 -2.46 -2.69 -5.88
CA ALA A 85 -2.36 -3.51 -4.67
C ALA A 85 -3.06 -2.87 -3.46
N VAL A 86 -2.88 -1.55 -3.23
CA VAL A 86 -3.46 -0.88 -2.06
C VAL A 86 -4.95 -0.58 -2.20
N GLY A 87 -5.51 -0.66 -3.41
CA GLY A 87 -6.91 -0.30 -3.67
C GLY A 87 -7.92 -1.04 -2.80
N ILE A 88 -7.68 -2.31 -2.50
CA ILE A 88 -8.55 -3.14 -1.65
C ILE A 88 -8.22 -3.05 -0.15
N MET A 89 -7.02 -2.61 0.22
CA MET A 89 -6.55 -2.74 1.61
C MET A 89 -7.47 -2.01 2.60
N TRP A 90 -7.82 -0.76 2.33
CA TRP A 90 -8.69 0.00 3.22
C TRP A 90 -10.12 -0.54 3.29
N PRO A 91 -10.87 -0.65 2.18
CA PRO A 91 -12.22 -1.22 2.23
C PRO A 91 -12.23 -2.67 2.72
N GLY A 92 -11.20 -3.44 2.39
CA GLY A 92 -11.04 -4.81 2.86
C GLY A 92 -10.85 -4.89 4.38
N THR A 93 -10.05 -4.00 4.96
CA THR A 93 -9.85 -3.93 6.42
C THR A 93 -11.17 -3.64 7.14
N LEU A 94 -11.94 -2.65 6.67
CA LEU A 94 -13.25 -2.32 7.25
C LEU A 94 -14.22 -3.50 7.14
N SER A 95 -14.29 -4.14 5.98
CA SER A 95 -15.15 -5.30 5.75
C SER A 95 -14.73 -6.51 6.60
N LEU A 96 -13.43 -6.76 6.73
CA LEU A 96 -12.92 -7.85 7.56
C LEU A 96 -13.19 -7.59 9.06
N ALA A 97 -13.02 -6.35 9.51
CA ALA A 97 -13.30 -5.95 10.87
C ALA A 97 -14.78 -6.12 11.22
N SER A 98 -15.70 -5.68 10.33
CA SER A 98 -17.14 -5.85 10.55
C SER A 98 -17.57 -7.33 10.60
N GLN A 99 -16.94 -8.19 9.79
CA GLN A 99 -17.21 -9.63 9.83
C GLN A 99 -16.67 -10.31 11.10
N LYS A 100 -15.54 -9.84 11.62
CA LYS A 100 -14.89 -10.43 12.80
C LYS A 100 -15.45 -9.91 14.13
N CYS A 101 -15.89 -8.65 14.15
CA CYS A 101 -16.41 -7.97 15.33
C CYS A 101 -17.78 -7.35 15.01
N PRO A 102 -18.86 -8.17 14.86
CA PRO A 102 -20.19 -7.65 14.48
C PRO A 102 -20.76 -6.64 15.49
N LEU A 103 -20.34 -6.75 16.76
CA LEU A 103 -20.77 -5.86 17.86
C LEU A 103 -19.86 -4.64 18.04
N GLY A 104 -18.83 -4.47 17.22
CA GLY A 104 -17.84 -3.40 17.37
C GLY A 104 -18.37 -1.98 17.15
N GLY A 105 -19.47 -1.86 16.43
CA GLY A 105 -20.17 -0.59 16.22
C GLY A 105 -19.29 0.55 15.70
N THR A 106 -19.73 1.78 15.92
CA THR A 106 -19.04 3.00 15.47
C THR A 106 -17.66 3.16 16.08
N ALA A 107 -17.47 2.75 17.34
CA ALA A 107 -16.19 2.86 18.03
C ALA A 107 -15.08 2.08 17.33
N MET A 108 -15.36 0.86 16.86
CA MET A 108 -14.41 0.05 16.11
C MET A 108 -13.94 0.77 14.84
N PHE A 109 -14.87 1.35 14.07
CA PHE A 109 -14.52 2.09 12.86
C PHE A 109 -13.74 3.36 13.16
N ALA A 110 -14.06 4.06 14.26
CA ALA A 110 -13.29 5.23 14.71
C ALA A 110 -11.84 4.86 15.05
N PHE A 111 -11.60 3.76 15.77
CA PHE A 111 -10.25 3.28 16.04
C PHE A 111 -9.50 2.86 14.77
N LEU A 112 -10.17 2.21 13.83
CA LEU A 112 -9.57 1.86 12.55
C LEU A 112 -9.19 3.10 11.73
N ALA A 113 -10.05 4.13 11.72
CA ALA A 113 -9.77 5.40 11.06
C ALA A 113 -8.56 6.08 11.69
N LEU A 114 -8.52 6.19 13.03
CA LEU A 114 -7.37 6.75 13.77
C LEU A 114 -6.08 6.00 13.46
N ALA A 115 -6.10 4.67 13.45
CA ALA A 115 -4.93 3.86 13.10
C ALA A 115 -4.50 4.08 11.63
N GLY A 116 -5.47 4.27 10.72
CA GLY A 116 -5.21 4.60 9.32
C GLY A 116 -4.54 5.97 9.17
N ASP A 117 -5.02 6.98 9.88
CA ASP A 117 -4.45 8.34 9.86
C ASP A 117 -3.04 8.37 10.45
N LEU A 118 -2.81 7.64 11.55
CA LEU A 118 -1.46 7.46 12.11
C LEU A 118 -0.51 6.79 11.12
N GLY A 119 -0.95 5.73 10.44
CA GLY A 119 -0.16 5.08 9.40
C GLY A 119 0.10 6.00 8.20
N GLY A 120 -0.90 6.80 7.82
CA GLY A 120 -0.83 7.79 6.74
C GLY A 120 0.17 8.92 7.01
N THR A 121 0.40 9.27 8.25
CA THR A 121 1.40 10.28 8.66
C THR A 121 2.76 9.66 8.90
N LEU A 122 2.84 8.53 9.61
CA LEU A 122 4.10 7.89 9.98
C LEU A 122 4.86 7.35 8.76
N SER A 123 4.15 6.76 7.79
CA SER A 123 4.80 6.14 6.64
C SER A 123 5.57 7.14 5.76
N PRO A 124 4.99 8.27 5.31
CA PRO A 124 5.73 9.26 4.54
C PRO A 124 6.85 9.92 5.34
N THR A 125 6.63 10.17 6.64
CA THR A 125 7.65 10.74 7.54
C THR A 125 8.86 9.81 7.65
N LEU A 126 8.63 8.50 7.78
CA LEU A 126 9.71 7.50 7.79
C LEU A 126 10.50 7.52 6.48
N VAL A 127 9.80 7.56 5.33
CA VAL A 127 10.47 7.64 4.01
C VAL A 127 11.35 8.88 3.93
N GLY A 128 10.82 10.06 4.28
CA GLY A 128 11.59 11.31 4.27
C GLY A 128 12.80 11.24 5.18
N TYR A 129 12.61 10.84 6.44
CA TYR A 129 13.68 10.76 7.43
C TYR A 129 14.80 9.80 7.00
N VAL A 130 14.46 8.59 6.52
CA VAL A 130 15.46 7.62 6.05
C VAL A 130 16.15 8.10 4.77
N SER A 131 15.40 8.75 3.87
CA SER A 131 15.98 9.34 2.65
C SER A 131 17.01 10.44 3.00
N ASP A 132 16.67 11.33 3.93
CA ASP A 132 17.57 12.40 4.40
C ASP A 132 18.84 11.82 5.04
N MET A 133 18.72 10.74 5.82
CA MET A 133 19.88 10.03 6.40
C MET A 133 20.76 9.32 5.35
N ALA A 134 20.20 9.05 4.17
CA ALA A 134 20.88 8.39 3.05
C ALA A 134 21.25 9.42 1.94
N ASP A 135 21.67 10.61 2.30
CA ASP A 135 22.11 11.67 1.38
C ASP A 135 21.04 12.04 0.32
N GLY A 136 19.77 11.95 0.68
CA GLY A 136 18.63 12.26 -0.22
C GLY A 136 18.20 11.07 -1.12
N ASP A 137 18.71 9.87 -0.90
CA ASP A 137 18.30 8.69 -1.68
C ASP A 137 16.89 8.22 -1.31
N LEU A 138 15.92 8.55 -2.15
CA LEU A 138 14.53 8.10 -2.00
C LEU A 138 14.37 6.58 -2.04
N LYS A 139 15.29 5.84 -2.68
CA LYS A 139 15.22 4.38 -2.72
C LYS A 139 15.43 3.77 -1.34
N ALA A 140 16.33 4.33 -0.54
CA ALA A 140 16.56 3.92 0.85
C ALA A 140 15.28 4.14 1.69
N GLY A 141 14.63 5.29 1.54
CA GLY A 141 13.36 5.59 2.21
C GLY A 141 12.23 4.62 1.81
N LEU A 142 12.09 4.33 0.51
CA LEU A 142 11.11 3.37 0.01
C LEU A 142 11.40 1.94 0.48
N PHE A 143 12.68 1.56 0.56
CA PHE A 143 13.07 0.26 1.11
C PHE A 143 12.65 0.13 2.58
N ALA A 144 12.89 1.14 3.41
CA ALA A 144 12.44 1.15 4.79
C ALA A 144 10.91 1.08 4.91
N ALA A 145 10.17 1.77 4.03
CA ALA A 145 8.71 1.74 4.01
C ALA A 145 8.11 0.38 3.63
N SER A 146 8.89 -0.53 3.05
CA SER A 146 8.44 -1.91 2.78
C SER A 146 8.06 -2.67 4.06
N ALA A 147 8.49 -2.20 5.23
CA ALA A 147 8.09 -2.74 6.52
C ALA A 147 6.56 -2.69 6.74
N PHE A 148 5.87 -1.66 6.25
CA PHE A 148 4.41 -1.53 6.46
C PHE A 148 3.59 -2.62 5.79
N PRO A 149 3.75 -2.92 4.48
CA PRO A 149 3.03 -4.03 3.87
C PRO A 149 3.46 -5.40 4.44
N LEU A 150 4.70 -5.57 4.89
CA LEU A 150 5.13 -6.79 5.57
C LEU A 150 4.44 -6.97 6.93
N LEU A 151 4.27 -5.90 7.71
CA LEU A 151 3.49 -5.93 8.94
C LEU A 151 2.01 -6.27 8.69
N LEU A 152 1.42 -5.77 7.60
CA LEU A 152 0.08 -6.15 7.19
C LEU A 152 -0.02 -7.65 6.89
N ILE A 153 0.91 -8.20 6.11
CA ILE A 153 0.97 -9.63 5.79
C ILE A 153 1.07 -10.46 7.08
N LEU A 154 1.99 -10.09 7.97
CA LEU A 154 2.18 -10.78 9.25
C LEU A 154 0.90 -10.76 10.08
N SER A 155 0.23 -9.61 10.18
CA SER A 155 -1.03 -9.49 10.94
C SER A 155 -2.14 -10.36 10.36
N LEU A 156 -2.28 -10.43 9.04
CA LEU A 156 -3.27 -11.28 8.36
C LEU A 156 -2.98 -12.78 8.60
N LEU A 157 -1.72 -13.19 8.50
CA LEU A 157 -1.32 -14.58 8.78
C LEU A 157 -1.58 -14.98 10.24
N LEU A 158 -1.33 -14.08 11.19
CA LEU A 158 -1.62 -14.33 12.60
C LEU A 158 -3.14 -14.48 12.86
N ILE A 159 -3.96 -13.70 12.18
CA ILE A 159 -5.43 -13.79 12.26
C ILE A 159 -5.92 -15.12 11.68
N GLU A 160 -5.39 -15.55 10.54
CA GLU A 160 -5.76 -16.83 9.93
C GLU A 160 -5.33 -18.02 10.78
N ARG A 161 -4.11 -17.99 11.33
CA ARG A 161 -3.60 -19.05 12.21
C ARG A 161 -4.47 -19.26 13.46
N LYS A 162 -4.92 -18.18 14.10
CA LYS A 162 -5.83 -18.27 15.25
C LYS A 162 -7.16 -18.92 14.89
N ARG A 163 -7.66 -18.70 13.67
CA ARG A 163 -8.90 -19.31 13.19
C ARG A 163 -8.77 -20.84 13.07
N THR A 164 -7.63 -21.32 12.59
CA THR A 164 -7.37 -22.78 12.41
C THR A 164 -7.21 -23.51 13.74
N MET A 165 -6.79 -22.80 14.80
CA MET A 165 -6.65 -23.38 16.14
C MET A 165 -7.95 -23.41 16.96
N GLN A 166 -8.99 -22.70 16.51
CA GLN A 166 -10.30 -22.61 17.20
C GLN A 166 -11.40 -23.42 16.48
N ALA A 167 -11.10 -23.99 15.32
CA ALA A 167 -11.99 -24.88 14.55
C ALA A 167 -11.62 -26.34 14.76
#